data_f80c2b68dbb81cd636f132d656f73601
#
_entry.id   f80c2b68dbb81cd636f132d656f73601
#
_cell.length_a   1.000
_cell.length_b   1.000
_cell.length_c   1.000
_cell.angle_alpha   90.00
_cell.angle_beta   90.00
_cell.angle_gamma   90.00
#
_symmetry.space_group_name_H-M   'P 1'
#
loop_
_entity.id
_entity.type
_entity.pdbx_description
1 polymer ?
#
loop_
_entity_poly.entity_id
_entity_poly.type
_entity_poly.pdbx_seq_one_letter_code
_entity_poly.pdbx_strand_id
1 'polypeptide(L)'
;MCDASPAPTESTMMNDVIAQLQEIAQDAKAWPFAEARALAARIEKIGAKDTVLFETGYGPSGLPHIGTFGEVVRTTMVRHAYETLTGQATKLVCFSDDMDGFRKVPINIPNQELMAGYIDMPLSKVPDPFGTAPSYGMHNNLRLQAFLDGFGFEYEFKSSTECYANGDFDATLTRVLEQYDAIMAIMLPTLGPERQATYSPFFPICPDTGRVLQARVVGQNPAAGTISYIHPDCGDTRETEVTGGKCKLQWKCDWAMRWVALGVDYEMSGKDLIDSVTQSSKIAQALGSTPPGWPVL
;
A
#
# COMPACT_ATOMS: atom_id res chain seq x y z
N MET A 1 65.38 -9.72 -7.21
CA MET A 1 64.12 -9.73 -7.99
C MET A 1 63.06 -9.09 -7.09
N CYS A 2 62.67 -7.85 -7.36
CA CYS A 2 61.56 -7.22 -6.64
C CYS A 2 60.26 -7.74 -7.27
N ASP A 3 59.54 -8.54 -6.51
CA ASP A 3 58.23 -9.01 -6.87
C ASP A 3 57.22 -7.82 -6.73
N ALA A 4 56.93 -7.20 -7.84
CA ALA A 4 55.92 -6.13 -7.87
C ALA A 4 54.55 -6.79 -7.90
N SER A 5 53.87 -6.82 -6.73
CA SER A 5 52.48 -7.22 -6.69
C SER A 5 51.67 -6.38 -7.69
N PRO A 6 50.79 -6.97 -8.50
CA PRO A 6 49.99 -6.23 -9.47
C PRO A 6 49.12 -5.17 -8.75
N ALA A 7 49.00 -4.01 -9.35
CA ALA A 7 48.15 -2.95 -8.82
C ALA A 7 46.70 -3.48 -8.72
N PRO A 8 45.93 -3.07 -7.66
CA PRO A 8 44.56 -3.51 -7.48
C PRO A 8 43.70 -3.10 -8.69
N THR A 9 42.82 -3.99 -9.14
CA THR A 9 41.87 -3.69 -10.22
C THR A 9 40.79 -2.73 -9.72
N GLU A 10 40.15 -2.00 -10.62
CA GLU A 10 39.01 -1.11 -10.28
C GLU A 10 37.92 -1.86 -9.47
N SER A 11 37.66 -3.12 -9.80
CA SER A 11 36.72 -3.98 -9.08
C SER A 11 37.17 -4.24 -7.63
N THR A 12 38.48 -4.48 -7.40
CA THR A 12 39.02 -4.68 -6.05
C THR A 12 38.90 -3.43 -5.21
N MET A 13 39.25 -2.27 -5.77
CA MET A 13 39.12 -0.97 -5.08
C MET A 13 37.67 -0.65 -4.76
N MET A 14 36.72 -0.95 -5.65
CA MET A 14 35.29 -0.74 -5.40
C MET A 14 34.80 -1.64 -4.25
N ASN A 15 35.18 -2.91 -4.23
CA ASN A 15 34.80 -3.83 -3.15
C ASN A 15 35.36 -3.40 -1.79
N ASP A 16 36.60 -2.88 -1.75
CA ASP A 16 37.19 -2.35 -0.51
C ASP A 16 36.44 -1.11 0.00
N VAL A 17 36.02 -0.21 -0.90
CA VAL A 17 35.19 0.96 -0.54
C VAL A 17 33.84 0.54 0.00
N ILE A 18 33.17 -0.44 -0.64
CA ILE A 18 31.89 -0.97 -0.17
C ILE A 18 32.04 -1.57 1.23
N ALA A 19 33.09 -2.38 1.46
CA ALA A 19 33.33 -2.99 2.76
C ALA A 19 33.58 -1.92 3.86
N GLN A 20 34.34 -0.87 3.56
CA GLN A 20 34.55 0.25 4.48
C GLN A 20 33.26 1.01 4.79
N LEU A 21 32.41 1.26 3.78
CA LEU A 21 31.11 1.90 3.98
C LEU A 21 30.19 1.04 4.85
N GLN A 22 30.19 -0.26 4.65
CA GLN A 22 29.42 -1.21 5.47
C GLN A 22 29.89 -1.19 6.94
N GLU A 23 31.20 -1.18 7.19
CA GLU A 23 31.78 -1.07 8.54
C GLU A 23 31.36 0.23 9.23
N ILE A 24 31.53 1.38 8.57
CA ILE A 24 31.09 2.68 9.09
C ILE A 24 29.59 2.72 9.35
N ALA A 25 28.79 2.11 8.47
CA ALA A 25 27.33 2.06 8.57
C ALA A 25 26.85 1.29 9.81
N GLN A 26 27.60 0.28 10.28
CA GLN A 26 27.22 -0.50 11.48
C GLN A 26 27.12 0.39 12.72
N ASP A 27 27.99 1.40 12.85
CA ASP A 27 28.06 2.29 14.00
C ASP A 27 27.33 3.63 13.79
N ALA A 28 26.77 3.86 12.59
CA ALA A 28 26.09 5.11 12.25
C ALA A 28 24.88 5.37 13.16
N LYS A 29 24.85 6.57 13.78
CA LYS A 29 23.80 6.98 14.75
C LYS A 29 22.57 7.59 14.09
N ALA A 30 22.62 7.92 12.79
CA ALA A 30 21.48 8.50 12.08
C ALA A 30 20.29 7.53 12.07
N TRP A 31 19.09 8.08 12.23
CA TRP A 31 17.85 7.27 12.36
C TRP A 31 17.61 6.30 11.20
N PRO A 32 17.93 6.59 9.91
CA PRO A 32 17.73 5.63 8.84
C PRO A 32 18.52 4.35 9.03
N PHE A 33 19.73 4.45 9.60
CA PHE A 33 20.57 3.28 9.90
C PHE A 33 20.05 2.50 11.12
N ALA A 34 19.44 3.15 12.10
CA ALA A 34 18.77 2.46 13.20
C ALA A 34 17.60 1.61 12.69
N GLU A 35 16.77 2.19 11.81
CA GLU A 35 15.67 1.49 11.16
C GLU A 35 16.17 0.34 10.25
N ALA A 36 17.20 0.60 9.46
CA ALA A 36 17.78 -0.40 8.59
C ALA A 36 18.34 -1.61 9.36
N ARG A 37 18.98 -1.38 10.52
CA ARG A 37 19.43 -2.48 11.41
C ARG A 37 18.26 -3.27 11.99
N ALA A 38 17.19 -2.58 12.41
CA ALA A 38 15.99 -3.26 12.90
C ALA A 38 15.34 -4.10 11.80
N LEU A 39 15.28 -3.59 10.57
CA LEU A 39 14.79 -4.32 9.42
C LEU A 39 15.68 -5.52 9.08
N ALA A 40 17.02 -5.37 9.10
CA ALA A 40 17.97 -6.46 8.85
C ALA A 40 17.78 -7.60 9.85
N ALA A 41 17.70 -7.28 11.15
CA ALA A 41 17.44 -8.26 12.19
C ALA A 41 16.06 -8.95 12.03
N ARG A 42 15.06 -8.23 11.53
CA ARG A 42 13.75 -8.80 11.22
C ARG A 42 13.84 -9.78 10.04
N ILE A 43 14.48 -9.38 8.92
CA ILE A 43 14.65 -10.23 7.73
C ILE A 43 15.40 -11.51 8.08
N GLU A 44 16.47 -11.43 8.87
CA GLU A 44 17.19 -12.61 9.37
C GLU A 44 16.27 -13.57 10.13
N LYS A 45 15.38 -13.02 10.98
CA LYS A 45 14.46 -13.81 11.80
C LYS A 45 13.34 -14.48 11.00
N ILE A 46 12.79 -13.82 9.95
CA ILE A 46 11.67 -14.35 9.16
C ILE A 46 12.13 -15.24 8.00
N GLY A 47 13.41 -15.27 7.70
CA GLY A 47 14.04 -16.01 6.60
C GLY A 47 14.58 -15.10 5.50
N ALA A 48 15.69 -15.52 4.90
CA ALA A 48 16.36 -14.78 3.85
C ALA A 48 15.45 -14.59 2.62
N LYS A 49 15.54 -13.43 2.00
CA LYS A 49 14.89 -13.08 0.74
C LYS A 49 15.94 -12.58 -0.26
N ASP A 50 15.70 -12.78 -1.55
CA ASP A 50 16.56 -12.25 -2.59
C ASP A 50 16.46 -10.73 -2.69
N THR A 51 15.26 -10.19 -2.49
CA THR A 51 14.97 -8.76 -2.58
C THR A 51 14.05 -8.37 -1.43
N VAL A 52 14.38 -7.28 -0.73
CA VAL A 52 13.56 -6.70 0.35
C VAL A 52 12.65 -5.62 -0.24
N LEU A 53 11.35 -5.74 0.01
CA LEU A 53 10.34 -4.86 -0.56
C LEU A 53 9.93 -3.77 0.42
N PHE A 54 10.16 -2.53 -0.01
CA PHE A 54 9.70 -1.31 0.65
C PHE A 54 8.42 -0.81 -0.05
N GLU A 55 7.51 -0.25 0.71
CA GLU A 55 6.29 0.36 0.17
C GLU A 55 6.05 1.75 0.73
N THR A 56 5.40 2.59 -0.08
CA THR A 56 4.76 3.85 0.34
C THR A 56 3.37 3.91 -0.25
N GLY A 57 2.36 4.30 0.56
CA GLY A 57 0.98 4.47 0.10
C GLY A 57 0.67 5.91 -0.31
N TYR A 58 -0.18 6.08 -1.32
CA TYR A 58 -0.66 7.37 -1.79
C TYR A 58 -2.15 7.32 -2.15
N GLY A 59 -2.96 8.17 -1.54
CA GLY A 59 -4.37 8.36 -1.92
C GLY A 59 -4.53 9.50 -2.93
N PRO A 60 -4.83 9.22 -4.23
CA PRO A 60 -4.92 10.24 -5.28
C PRO A 60 -6.24 11.03 -5.24
N SER A 61 -6.81 11.26 -4.06
CA SER A 61 -8.01 12.07 -3.83
C SER A 61 -7.75 13.57 -3.79
N GLY A 62 -6.47 13.98 -3.88
CA GLY A 62 -6.00 15.36 -3.94
C GLY A 62 -4.65 15.43 -4.64
N LEU A 63 -4.21 16.66 -4.93
CA LEU A 63 -2.90 16.89 -5.54
C LEU A 63 -1.77 16.41 -4.62
N PRO A 64 -0.68 15.83 -5.17
CA PRO A 64 0.51 15.50 -4.39
C PRO A 64 1.06 16.73 -3.66
N HIS A 65 1.53 16.55 -2.44
CA HIS A 65 2.04 17.62 -1.59
C HIS A 65 3.30 17.18 -0.83
N ILE A 66 3.87 18.10 -0.05
CA ILE A 66 5.11 17.84 0.69
C ILE A 66 5.04 16.65 1.65
N GLY A 67 3.84 16.30 2.17
CA GLY A 67 3.64 15.10 2.99
C GLY A 67 3.88 13.83 2.18
N THR A 68 3.31 13.74 0.98
CA THR A 68 3.52 12.61 0.06
C THR A 68 5.00 12.45 -0.30
N PHE A 69 5.69 13.57 -0.62
CA PHE A 69 7.13 13.56 -0.82
C PHE A 69 7.89 13.07 0.40
N GLY A 70 7.50 13.56 1.59
CA GLY A 70 8.13 13.20 2.87
C GLY A 70 8.08 11.70 3.17
N GLU A 71 7.04 11.00 2.77
CA GLU A 71 6.94 9.55 2.93
C GLU A 71 7.91 8.81 2.01
N VAL A 72 7.96 9.19 0.73
CA VAL A 72 8.86 8.56 -0.23
C VAL A 72 10.32 8.81 0.11
N VAL A 73 10.71 10.05 0.45
CA VAL A 73 12.10 10.37 0.77
C VAL A 73 12.58 9.67 2.04
N ARG A 74 11.74 9.62 3.09
CA ARG A 74 12.12 8.94 4.34
C ARG A 74 12.27 7.44 4.13
N THR A 75 11.35 6.81 3.40
CA THR A 75 11.45 5.39 3.05
C THR A 75 12.69 5.12 2.20
N THR A 76 13.00 5.98 1.23
CA THR A 76 14.22 5.89 0.42
C THR A 76 15.50 6.03 1.26
N MET A 77 15.51 6.90 2.27
CA MET A 77 16.66 7.01 3.19
C MET A 77 16.91 5.71 3.97
N VAL A 78 15.85 5.05 4.44
CA VAL A 78 15.98 3.75 5.11
C VAL A 78 16.40 2.66 4.13
N ARG A 79 15.84 2.65 2.93
CA ARG A 79 16.22 1.74 1.86
C ARG A 79 17.71 1.81 1.54
N HIS A 80 18.25 3.02 1.30
CA HIS A 80 19.68 3.21 1.03
C HIS A 80 20.56 2.83 2.22
N ALA A 81 20.13 3.15 3.45
CA ALA A 81 20.83 2.70 4.65
C ALA A 81 20.86 1.16 4.75
N TYR A 82 19.76 0.50 4.41
CA TYR A 82 19.66 -0.96 4.40
C TYR A 82 20.58 -1.59 3.34
N GLU A 83 20.57 -1.08 2.12
CA GLU A 83 21.45 -1.52 1.04
C GLU A 83 22.94 -1.33 1.43
N THR A 84 23.27 -0.19 2.04
CA THR A 84 24.63 0.10 2.52
C THR A 84 25.06 -0.88 3.60
N LEU A 85 24.17 -1.18 4.57
CA LEU A 85 24.48 -2.09 5.68
C LEU A 85 24.65 -3.55 5.25
N THR A 86 23.79 -4.01 4.34
CA THR A 86 23.62 -5.45 4.07
C THR A 86 24.17 -5.86 2.71
N GLY A 87 24.27 -4.95 1.76
CA GLY A 87 24.53 -5.26 0.35
C GLY A 87 23.39 -5.98 -0.36
N GLN A 88 22.24 -6.17 0.33
CA GLN A 88 21.09 -6.89 -0.21
C GLN A 88 20.27 -6.01 -1.16
N ALA A 89 19.76 -6.61 -2.24
CA ALA A 89 18.91 -5.92 -3.21
C ALA A 89 17.57 -5.49 -2.57
N THR A 90 17.09 -4.32 -2.95
CA THR A 90 15.80 -3.79 -2.50
C THR A 90 14.95 -3.30 -3.67
N LYS A 91 13.66 -3.19 -3.44
CA LYS A 91 12.71 -2.49 -4.33
C LYS A 91 11.84 -1.55 -3.50
N LEU A 92 11.43 -0.43 -4.10
CA LEU A 92 10.44 0.47 -3.55
C LEU A 92 9.19 0.45 -4.43
N VAL A 93 8.04 0.17 -3.84
CA VAL A 93 6.73 0.32 -4.48
C VAL A 93 6.09 1.62 -4.00
N CYS A 94 5.72 2.48 -4.93
CA CYS A 94 4.80 3.61 -4.70
C CYS A 94 3.40 3.15 -5.10
N PHE A 95 2.58 2.84 -4.11
CA PHE A 95 1.24 2.29 -4.32
C PHE A 95 0.19 3.39 -4.29
N SER A 96 -0.65 3.45 -5.32
CA SER A 96 -1.76 4.39 -5.41
C SER A 96 -3.09 3.73 -5.09
N ASP A 97 -3.82 4.28 -4.11
CA ASP A 97 -5.17 3.86 -3.72
C ASP A 97 -6.25 4.43 -4.67
N ASP A 98 -6.01 4.39 -5.98
CA ASP A 98 -6.88 4.98 -7.01
C ASP A 98 -8.21 4.24 -7.24
N MET A 99 -8.40 3.07 -6.63
CA MET A 99 -9.69 2.39 -6.55
C MET A 99 -10.57 2.89 -5.39
N ASP A 100 -10.06 3.76 -4.53
CA ASP A 100 -10.86 4.37 -3.47
C ASP A 100 -12.02 5.19 -4.02
N GLY A 101 -13.16 5.12 -3.34
CA GLY A 101 -14.33 5.92 -3.70
C GLY A 101 -14.06 7.43 -3.48
N PHE A 102 -14.49 8.23 -4.44
CA PHE A 102 -14.41 9.69 -4.38
C PHE A 102 -15.37 10.21 -3.31
N ARG A 103 -14.88 10.49 -2.10
CA ARG A 103 -15.72 10.77 -0.91
C ARG A 103 -16.24 12.20 -0.83
N LYS A 104 -15.51 13.15 -1.40
CA LYS A 104 -15.86 14.57 -1.42
C LYS A 104 -15.18 15.28 -2.57
N VAL A 105 -15.79 16.35 -3.07
CA VAL A 105 -15.18 17.22 -4.06
C VAL A 105 -14.17 18.13 -3.35
N PRO A 106 -12.88 18.13 -3.71
CA PRO A 106 -11.90 19.07 -3.20
C PRO A 106 -12.25 20.51 -3.60
N ILE A 107 -12.05 21.46 -2.69
CA ILE A 107 -12.39 22.88 -2.95
C ILE A 107 -11.47 23.57 -3.95
N ASN A 108 -10.32 22.99 -4.20
CA ASN A 108 -9.23 23.56 -5.01
C ASN A 108 -9.13 22.98 -6.44
N ILE A 109 -10.19 22.32 -6.92
CA ILE A 109 -10.27 21.80 -8.29
C ILE A 109 -11.35 22.52 -9.09
N PRO A 110 -11.22 22.61 -10.43
CA PRO A 110 -12.27 23.14 -11.28
C PRO A 110 -13.47 22.18 -11.42
N ASN A 111 -14.56 22.67 -12.04
CA ASN A 111 -15.72 21.85 -12.41
C ASN A 111 -16.38 21.11 -11.23
N GLN A 112 -16.48 21.75 -10.06
CA GLN A 112 -16.96 21.13 -8.84
C GLN A 112 -18.39 20.55 -8.94
N GLU A 113 -19.29 21.20 -9.68
CA GLU A 113 -20.65 20.70 -9.92
C GLU A 113 -20.65 19.38 -10.70
N LEU A 114 -19.84 19.29 -11.75
CA LEU A 114 -19.64 18.06 -12.50
C LEU A 114 -19.10 16.96 -11.56
N MET A 115 -18.07 17.28 -10.80
CA MET A 115 -17.41 16.33 -9.89
C MET A 115 -18.35 15.80 -8.80
N ALA A 116 -19.31 16.59 -8.34
CA ALA A 116 -20.31 16.15 -7.34
C ALA A 116 -21.16 14.97 -7.83
N GLY A 117 -21.36 14.83 -9.14
CA GLY A 117 -22.09 13.70 -9.74
C GLY A 117 -21.35 12.36 -9.63
N TYR A 118 -20.04 12.37 -9.31
CA TYR A 118 -19.18 11.19 -9.26
C TYR A 118 -18.81 10.75 -7.84
N ILE A 119 -19.52 11.26 -6.84
CA ILE A 119 -19.33 10.80 -5.45
C ILE A 119 -19.49 9.27 -5.39
N ASP A 120 -18.62 8.62 -4.61
CA ASP A 120 -18.47 7.17 -4.44
C ASP A 120 -17.96 6.38 -5.67
N MET A 121 -17.70 7.03 -6.80
CA MET A 121 -16.99 6.38 -7.91
C MET A 121 -15.52 6.13 -7.53
N PRO A 122 -14.91 5.02 -7.97
CA PRO A 122 -13.46 4.86 -7.88
C PRO A 122 -12.74 6.07 -8.48
N LEU A 123 -11.68 6.57 -7.84
CA LEU A 123 -10.92 7.74 -8.34
C LEU A 123 -10.43 7.54 -9.78
N SER A 124 -10.12 6.30 -10.15
CA SER A 124 -9.76 5.90 -11.51
C SER A 124 -10.90 6.00 -12.54
N LYS A 125 -12.16 6.19 -12.09
CA LYS A 125 -13.36 6.35 -12.93
C LYS A 125 -13.97 7.74 -12.85
N VAL A 126 -13.49 8.60 -11.95
CA VAL A 126 -13.90 10.00 -11.88
C VAL A 126 -13.24 10.77 -13.02
N PRO A 127 -13.97 11.55 -13.83
CA PRO A 127 -13.37 12.32 -14.92
C PRO A 127 -12.35 13.34 -14.39
N ASP A 128 -11.30 13.58 -15.16
CA ASP A 128 -10.29 14.58 -14.79
C ASP A 128 -10.87 15.99 -14.94
N PRO A 129 -11.01 16.77 -13.86
CA PRO A 129 -11.55 18.12 -13.93
C PRO A 129 -10.63 19.11 -14.65
N PHE A 130 -9.36 18.75 -14.88
CA PHE A 130 -8.37 19.57 -15.59
C PHE A 130 -8.31 19.23 -17.08
N GLY A 131 -8.88 18.10 -17.51
CA GLY A 131 -8.91 17.66 -18.92
C GLY A 131 -7.56 17.23 -19.49
N THR A 132 -6.62 16.80 -18.64
CA THR A 132 -5.24 16.46 -19.03
C THR A 132 -4.96 14.95 -18.94
N ALA A 133 -5.85 14.18 -18.31
CA ALA A 133 -5.72 12.75 -18.13
C ALA A 133 -7.08 12.03 -18.31
N PRO A 134 -7.09 10.70 -18.49
CA PRO A 134 -8.32 9.92 -18.61
C PRO A 134 -9.22 9.98 -17.37
N SER A 135 -8.64 10.15 -16.18
CA SER A 135 -9.38 10.24 -14.92
C SER A 135 -8.67 11.12 -13.89
N TYR A 136 -9.41 11.52 -12.86
CA TYR A 136 -8.87 12.31 -11.75
C TYR A 136 -7.80 11.54 -10.96
N GLY A 137 -8.00 10.24 -10.72
CA GLY A 137 -6.96 9.39 -10.14
C GLY A 137 -5.70 9.35 -11.00
N MET A 138 -5.84 9.16 -12.31
CA MET A 138 -4.71 9.13 -13.23
C MET A 138 -4.00 10.50 -13.31
N HIS A 139 -4.75 11.62 -13.31
CA HIS A 139 -4.16 12.96 -13.25
C HIS A 139 -3.22 13.11 -12.06
N ASN A 140 -3.70 12.74 -10.87
CA ASN A 140 -2.90 12.84 -9.64
C ASN A 140 -1.73 11.85 -9.62
N ASN A 141 -1.92 10.62 -10.12
CA ASN A 141 -0.88 9.61 -10.26
C ASN A 141 0.26 10.10 -11.16
N LEU A 142 -0.06 10.66 -12.34
CA LEU A 142 0.95 11.19 -13.26
C LEU A 142 1.71 12.38 -12.67
N ARG A 143 1.03 13.25 -11.91
CA ARG A 143 1.69 14.35 -11.20
C ARG A 143 2.64 13.86 -10.11
N LEU A 144 2.25 12.81 -9.37
CA LEU A 144 3.13 12.21 -8.38
C LEU A 144 4.37 11.61 -9.04
N GLN A 145 4.19 10.81 -10.08
CA GLN A 145 5.29 10.19 -10.81
C GLN A 145 6.25 11.25 -11.37
N ALA A 146 5.74 12.25 -12.10
CA ALA A 146 6.57 13.33 -12.62
C ALA A 146 7.35 14.09 -11.53
N PHE A 147 6.75 14.25 -10.36
CA PHE A 147 7.40 14.86 -9.20
C PHE A 147 8.52 13.97 -8.66
N LEU A 148 8.27 12.69 -8.45
CA LEU A 148 9.26 11.73 -7.94
C LEU A 148 10.42 11.53 -8.94
N ASP A 149 10.12 11.42 -10.22
CA ASP A 149 11.11 11.30 -11.30
C ASP A 149 12.03 12.54 -11.34
N GLY A 150 11.45 13.73 -11.13
CA GLY A 150 12.20 14.99 -11.07
C GLY A 150 13.23 15.05 -9.93
N PHE A 151 13.05 14.26 -8.88
CA PHE A 151 14.01 14.09 -7.78
C PHE A 151 14.91 12.87 -7.94
N GLY A 152 14.72 12.07 -8.99
CA GLY A 152 15.54 10.90 -9.28
C GLY A 152 15.28 9.70 -8.36
N PHE A 153 14.06 9.56 -7.80
CA PHE A 153 13.70 8.37 -7.03
C PHE A 153 13.55 7.15 -7.94
N GLU A 154 14.09 6.03 -7.49
CA GLU A 154 13.90 4.73 -8.12
C GLU A 154 12.75 3.99 -7.43
N TYR A 155 11.66 3.74 -8.13
CA TYR A 155 10.46 3.08 -7.61
C TYR A 155 9.71 2.33 -8.72
N GLU A 156 8.89 1.38 -8.31
CA GLU A 156 7.85 0.75 -9.13
C GLU A 156 6.50 1.37 -8.74
N PHE A 157 5.80 1.95 -9.72
CA PHE A 157 4.45 2.48 -9.47
C PHE A 157 3.41 1.38 -9.62
N LYS A 158 2.48 1.27 -8.66
CA LYS A 158 1.35 0.34 -8.73
C LYS A 158 0.02 1.06 -8.50
N SER A 159 -0.95 0.73 -9.34
CA SER A 159 -2.34 1.19 -9.23
C SER A 159 -3.17 0.12 -8.51
N SER A 160 -3.90 0.50 -7.48
CA SER A 160 -4.88 -0.34 -6.80
C SER A 160 -5.91 -0.88 -7.80
N THR A 161 -6.46 -0.02 -8.66
CA THR A 161 -7.42 -0.42 -9.70
C THR A 161 -6.87 -1.52 -10.61
N GLU A 162 -5.63 -1.39 -11.06
CA GLU A 162 -4.98 -2.38 -11.92
C GLU A 162 -4.71 -3.68 -11.17
N CYS A 163 -4.16 -3.62 -9.96
CA CYS A 163 -3.90 -4.82 -9.14
C CYS A 163 -5.17 -5.63 -8.86
N TYR A 164 -6.27 -4.96 -8.51
CA TYR A 164 -7.56 -5.62 -8.31
C TYR A 164 -8.13 -6.21 -9.59
N ALA A 165 -8.04 -5.50 -10.72
CA ALA A 165 -8.57 -5.95 -12.01
C ALA A 165 -7.76 -7.10 -12.61
N ASN A 166 -6.44 -7.09 -12.44
CA ASN A 166 -5.54 -8.11 -12.98
C ASN A 166 -5.50 -9.39 -12.13
N GLY A 167 -6.13 -9.37 -10.95
CA GLY A 167 -6.14 -10.51 -10.03
C GLY A 167 -4.89 -10.66 -9.16
N ASP A 168 -4.04 -9.64 -9.08
CA ASP A 168 -2.83 -9.66 -8.24
C ASP A 168 -3.17 -9.91 -6.76
N PHE A 169 -4.40 -9.55 -6.36
CA PHE A 169 -4.90 -9.69 -4.99
C PHE A 169 -5.87 -10.85 -4.79
N ASP A 170 -6.29 -11.55 -5.84
CA ASP A 170 -7.38 -12.54 -5.79
C ASP A 170 -7.15 -13.63 -4.74
N ALA A 171 -5.95 -14.19 -4.68
CA ALA A 171 -5.62 -15.22 -3.69
C ALA A 171 -5.73 -14.69 -2.24
N THR A 172 -5.32 -13.44 -2.01
CA THR A 172 -5.39 -12.83 -0.68
C THR A 172 -6.80 -12.36 -0.34
N LEU A 173 -7.57 -11.86 -1.32
CA LEU A 173 -8.99 -11.53 -1.16
C LEU A 173 -9.83 -12.76 -0.78
N THR A 174 -9.57 -13.90 -1.40
CA THR A 174 -10.19 -15.18 -1.01
C THR A 174 -9.86 -15.53 0.43
N ARG A 175 -8.60 -15.35 0.86
CA ARG A 175 -8.18 -15.56 2.25
C ARG A 175 -8.85 -14.57 3.21
N VAL A 176 -9.03 -13.30 2.82
CA VAL A 176 -9.81 -12.32 3.62
C VAL A 176 -11.24 -12.80 3.82
N LEU A 177 -11.87 -13.40 2.79
CA LEU A 177 -13.21 -13.96 2.90
C LEU A 177 -13.24 -15.18 3.83
N GLU A 178 -12.26 -16.06 3.74
CA GLU A 178 -12.12 -17.23 4.65
C GLU A 178 -11.90 -16.81 6.11
N GLN A 179 -11.20 -15.69 6.33
CA GLN A 179 -10.90 -15.15 7.65
C GLN A 179 -11.85 -14.01 8.07
N TYR A 180 -13.02 -13.91 7.43
CA TYR A 180 -13.98 -12.82 7.64
C TYR A 180 -14.28 -12.59 9.12
N ASP A 181 -14.65 -13.62 9.86
CA ASP A 181 -15.04 -13.52 11.28
C ASP A 181 -13.85 -13.12 12.17
N ALA A 182 -12.64 -13.60 11.88
CA ALA A 182 -11.44 -13.20 12.59
C ALA A 182 -11.13 -11.71 12.36
N ILE A 183 -11.28 -11.23 11.14
CA ILE A 183 -11.10 -9.81 10.80
C ILE A 183 -12.19 -8.95 11.46
N MET A 184 -13.45 -9.42 11.47
CA MET A 184 -14.53 -8.74 12.18
C MET A 184 -14.23 -8.63 13.69
N ALA A 185 -13.71 -9.69 14.33
CA ALA A 185 -13.33 -9.68 15.74
C ALA A 185 -12.19 -8.69 16.05
N ILE A 186 -11.28 -8.43 15.10
CA ILE A 186 -10.22 -7.42 15.22
C ILE A 186 -10.81 -6.00 15.09
N MET A 187 -11.71 -5.80 14.14
CA MET A 187 -12.15 -4.48 13.75
C MET A 187 -13.30 -3.93 14.60
N LEU A 188 -14.31 -4.74 14.93
CA LEU A 188 -15.51 -4.28 15.62
C LEU A 188 -15.24 -3.57 16.95
N PRO A 189 -14.34 -4.06 17.84
CA PRO A 189 -14.05 -3.38 19.09
C PRO A 189 -13.47 -1.97 18.95
N THR A 190 -12.97 -1.61 17.76
CA THR A 190 -12.34 -0.31 17.48
C THR A 190 -13.34 0.72 16.94
N LEU A 191 -14.59 0.32 16.71
CA LEU A 191 -15.63 1.12 16.07
C LEU A 191 -16.73 1.49 17.06
N GLY A 192 -17.33 2.67 16.85
CA GLY A 192 -18.54 3.06 17.58
C GLY A 192 -19.75 2.20 17.17
N PRO A 193 -20.83 2.15 18.02
CA PRO A 193 -21.97 1.25 17.84
C PRO A 193 -22.64 1.32 16.46
N GLU A 194 -22.82 2.50 15.91
CA GLU A 194 -23.43 2.71 14.59
C GLU A 194 -22.60 2.04 13.47
N ARG A 195 -21.28 2.20 13.55
CA ARG A 195 -20.38 1.59 12.56
C ARG A 195 -20.20 0.09 12.77
N GLN A 196 -20.32 -0.42 13.98
CA GLN A 196 -20.29 -1.86 14.22
C GLN A 196 -21.44 -2.58 13.51
N ALA A 197 -22.63 -1.95 13.46
CA ALA A 197 -23.82 -2.55 12.84
C ALA A 197 -23.73 -2.67 11.30
N THR A 198 -22.89 -1.87 10.68
CA THR A 198 -22.77 -1.77 9.21
C THR A 198 -21.40 -2.12 8.67
N TYR A 199 -20.43 -2.38 9.55
CA TYR A 199 -19.07 -2.67 9.13
C TYR A 199 -18.97 -3.99 8.36
N SER A 200 -18.23 -3.95 7.26
CA SER A 200 -17.74 -5.13 6.54
C SER A 200 -16.34 -4.83 6.02
N PRO A 201 -15.42 -5.79 5.97
CA PRO A 201 -14.15 -5.60 5.28
C PRO A 201 -14.30 -5.37 3.77
N PHE A 202 -15.41 -5.81 3.16
CA PHE A 202 -15.64 -5.69 1.72
C PHE A 202 -16.60 -4.55 1.39
N PHE A 203 -16.24 -3.79 0.36
CA PHE A 203 -17.06 -2.80 -0.33
C PHE A 203 -17.37 -3.29 -1.74
N PRO A 204 -18.58 -3.76 -2.02
CA PRO A 204 -18.97 -4.14 -3.38
C PRO A 204 -18.85 -2.96 -4.35
N ILE A 205 -18.45 -3.25 -5.58
CA ILE A 205 -18.59 -2.30 -6.69
C ILE A 205 -19.96 -2.54 -7.32
N CYS A 206 -20.80 -1.50 -7.35
CA CYS A 206 -22.13 -1.59 -7.93
C CYS A 206 -22.04 -1.93 -9.42
N PRO A 207 -22.62 -3.04 -9.91
CA PRO A 207 -22.56 -3.39 -11.34
C PRO A 207 -23.31 -2.40 -12.22
N ASP A 208 -24.33 -1.71 -11.69
CA ASP A 208 -25.18 -0.79 -12.45
C ASP A 208 -24.54 0.61 -12.58
N THR A 209 -23.84 1.07 -11.53
CA THR A 209 -23.32 2.44 -11.46
C THR A 209 -21.78 2.53 -11.41
N GLY A 210 -21.09 1.45 -11.10
CA GLY A 210 -19.65 1.42 -10.88
C GLY A 210 -19.21 2.03 -9.54
N ARG A 211 -20.12 2.44 -8.66
CA ARG A 211 -19.81 3.06 -7.37
C ARG A 211 -19.29 2.03 -6.35
N VAL A 212 -18.39 2.48 -5.49
CA VAL A 212 -17.90 1.73 -4.33
C VAL A 212 -18.95 1.82 -3.22
N LEU A 213 -19.65 0.73 -2.95
CA LEU A 213 -20.77 0.72 -2.02
C LEU A 213 -20.31 0.45 -0.59
N GLN A 214 -20.71 1.32 0.33
CA GLN A 214 -20.64 1.02 1.77
C GLN A 214 -21.88 0.20 2.17
N ALA A 215 -21.95 -1.03 1.66
CA ALA A 215 -23.10 -1.89 1.83
C ALA A 215 -22.96 -2.80 3.06
N ARG A 216 -24.11 -3.11 3.69
CA ARG A 216 -24.16 -4.11 4.75
C ARG A 216 -24.06 -5.50 4.14
N VAL A 217 -22.98 -6.22 4.46
CA VAL A 217 -22.85 -7.66 4.11
C VAL A 217 -23.72 -8.49 5.06
N VAL A 218 -24.53 -9.37 4.48
CA VAL A 218 -25.50 -10.22 5.21
C VAL A 218 -25.21 -11.71 5.05
N GLY A 219 -24.25 -12.06 4.21
CA GLY A 219 -23.81 -13.44 4.01
C GLY A 219 -22.43 -13.50 3.34
N GLN A 220 -21.70 -14.56 3.62
CA GLN A 220 -20.44 -14.90 2.99
C GLN A 220 -20.42 -16.37 2.57
N ASN A 221 -19.83 -16.63 1.41
CA ASN A 221 -19.66 -17.97 0.88
C ASN A 221 -18.23 -18.18 0.41
N PRO A 222 -17.31 -18.59 1.31
CA PRO A 222 -15.89 -18.80 0.95
C PRO A 222 -15.69 -19.84 -0.15
N ALA A 223 -16.54 -20.87 -0.20
CA ALA A 223 -16.45 -21.92 -1.22
C ALA A 223 -16.77 -21.41 -2.64
N ALA A 224 -17.66 -20.42 -2.75
CA ALA A 224 -18.00 -19.77 -4.01
C ALA A 224 -17.17 -18.48 -4.27
N GLY A 225 -16.44 -18.00 -3.28
CA GLY A 225 -15.71 -16.71 -3.37
C GLY A 225 -16.63 -15.50 -3.41
N THR A 226 -17.83 -15.58 -2.77
CA THR A 226 -18.86 -14.54 -2.87
C THR A 226 -19.27 -13.97 -1.52
N ILE A 227 -19.84 -12.76 -1.56
CA ILE A 227 -20.58 -12.13 -0.45
C ILE A 227 -21.98 -11.75 -0.91
N SER A 228 -22.95 -11.83 0.01
CA SER A 228 -24.28 -11.27 -0.17
C SER A 228 -24.41 -9.96 0.62
N TYR A 229 -24.96 -8.93 0.01
CA TYR A 229 -25.08 -7.60 0.62
C TYR A 229 -26.42 -6.95 0.33
N ILE A 230 -26.85 -6.02 1.20
CA ILE A 230 -28.02 -5.18 0.97
C ILE A 230 -27.58 -3.96 0.16
N HIS A 231 -28.14 -3.78 -1.03
CA HIS A 231 -27.85 -2.60 -1.86
C HIS A 231 -28.41 -1.34 -1.18
N PRO A 232 -27.56 -0.31 -0.92
CA PRO A 232 -27.96 0.83 -0.08
C PRO A 232 -29.10 1.66 -0.69
N ASP A 233 -29.21 1.76 -2.02
CA ASP A 233 -30.20 2.62 -2.67
C ASP A 233 -31.58 1.95 -2.87
N CYS A 234 -31.62 0.63 -3.13
CA CYS A 234 -32.88 -0.06 -3.42
C CYS A 234 -33.29 -1.07 -2.32
N GLY A 235 -32.42 -1.43 -1.40
CA GLY A 235 -32.69 -2.41 -0.35
C GLY A 235 -32.68 -3.87 -0.79
N ASP A 236 -32.41 -4.16 -2.07
CA ASP A 236 -32.36 -5.51 -2.59
C ASP A 236 -31.12 -6.26 -2.06
N THR A 237 -31.29 -7.55 -1.81
CA THR A 237 -30.15 -8.43 -1.54
C THR A 237 -29.50 -8.82 -2.86
N ARG A 238 -28.19 -8.54 -2.96
CA ARG A 238 -27.38 -8.89 -4.14
C ARG A 238 -26.18 -9.74 -3.73
N GLU A 239 -25.67 -10.52 -4.66
CA GLU A 239 -24.47 -11.33 -4.50
C GLU A 239 -23.38 -10.84 -5.46
N THR A 240 -22.12 -10.88 -5.03
CA THR A 240 -20.97 -10.55 -5.86
C THR A 240 -19.75 -11.37 -5.45
N GLU A 241 -18.87 -11.64 -6.40
CA GLU A 241 -17.55 -12.20 -6.14
C GLU A 241 -16.67 -11.16 -5.45
N VAL A 242 -15.74 -11.62 -4.60
CA VAL A 242 -14.80 -10.72 -3.92
C VAL A 242 -13.54 -10.40 -4.74
N THR A 243 -13.35 -11.09 -5.87
CA THR A 243 -12.19 -11.03 -6.77
C THR A 243 -12.49 -10.27 -8.06
N GLY A 244 -11.48 -10.14 -8.94
CA GLY A 244 -11.61 -9.55 -10.26
C GLY A 244 -12.07 -8.09 -10.27
N GLY A 245 -11.76 -7.32 -9.23
CA GLY A 245 -12.17 -5.92 -9.11
C GLY A 245 -13.65 -5.69 -8.82
N LYS A 246 -14.43 -6.74 -8.48
CA LYS A 246 -15.86 -6.61 -8.15
C LYS A 246 -16.12 -6.15 -6.71
N CYS A 247 -15.13 -6.27 -5.85
CA CYS A 247 -15.08 -5.70 -4.50
C CYS A 247 -13.78 -4.94 -4.28
N LYS A 248 -13.82 -3.94 -3.41
CA LYS A 248 -12.67 -3.31 -2.79
C LYS A 248 -12.72 -3.56 -1.28
N LEU A 249 -11.55 -3.68 -0.63
CA LEU A 249 -11.52 -3.76 0.82
C LEU A 249 -11.59 -2.39 1.48
N GLN A 250 -12.08 -2.35 2.72
CA GLN A 250 -11.93 -1.21 3.61
C GLN A 250 -10.45 -0.96 3.91
N TRP A 251 -10.07 0.30 4.00
CA TRP A 251 -8.69 0.72 3.96
C TRP A 251 -7.72 0.00 4.92
N LYS A 252 -8.10 -0.29 6.18
CA LYS A 252 -7.22 -1.04 7.11
C LYS A 252 -7.05 -2.51 6.71
N CYS A 253 -8.12 -3.12 6.21
CA CYS A 253 -8.10 -4.46 5.67
C CYS A 253 -7.38 -4.51 4.32
N ASP A 254 -7.61 -3.51 3.48
CA ASP A 254 -6.93 -3.31 2.19
C ASP A 254 -5.42 -3.19 2.38
N TRP A 255 -5.00 -2.36 3.33
CA TRP A 255 -3.60 -2.16 3.66
C TRP A 255 -2.92 -3.46 4.10
N ALA A 256 -3.55 -4.22 5.01
CA ALA A 256 -3.06 -5.53 5.43
C ALA A 256 -3.02 -6.55 4.28
N MET A 257 -4.09 -6.60 3.48
CA MET A 257 -4.18 -7.48 2.31
C MET A 257 -3.06 -7.20 1.31
N ARG A 258 -2.80 -5.93 1.03
CA ARG A 258 -1.74 -5.46 0.13
C ARG A 258 -0.35 -5.89 0.63
N TRP A 259 -0.06 -5.70 1.93
CA TRP A 259 1.20 -6.18 2.53
C TRP A 259 1.40 -7.67 2.31
N VAL A 260 0.34 -8.46 2.49
CA VAL A 260 0.39 -9.92 2.34
C VAL A 260 0.55 -10.30 0.87
N ALA A 261 -0.24 -9.71 -0.02
CA ALA A 261 -0.24 -10.05 -1.44
C ALA A 261 1.08 -9.67 -2.14
N LEU A 262 1.63 -8.51 -1.83
CA LEU A 262 2.87 -8.01 -2.42
C LEU A 262 4.12 -8.52 -1.69
N GLY A 263 3.99 -9.03 -0.47
CA GLY A 263 5.12 -9.47 0.35
C GLY A 263 5.97 -8.31 0.86
N VAL A 264 5.32 -7.23 1.31
CA VAL A 264 5.97 -6.01 1.81
C VAL A 264 6.73 -6.30 3.10
N ASP A 265 7.98 -5.86 3.16
CA ASP A 265 8.87 -6.05 4.31
C ASP A 265 8.95 -4.82 5.21
N TYR A 266 8.78 -3.64 4.62
CA TYR A 266 8.91 -2.37 5.31
C TYR A 266 7.97 -1.31 4.73
N GLU A 267 7.21 -0.67 5.58
CA GLU A 267 6.43 0.53 5.26
C GLU A 267 6.45 1.49 6.44
N MET A 268 6.68 2.77 6.16
CA MET A 268 6.73 3.82 7.16
C MET A 268 5.42 4.61 7.15
N SER A 269 4.92 4.97 8.32
CA SER A 269 3.69 5.77 8.43
C SER A 269 3.81 6.87 9.46
N GLY A 270 2.96 7.89 9.33
CA GLY A 270 2.83 8.97 10.29
C GLY A 270 2.22 8.50 11.63
N LYS A 271 2.44 9.27 12.70
CA LYS A 271 1.90 8.99 14.06
C LYS A 271 0.38 8.91 14.11
N ASP A 272 -0.29 9.63 13.25
CA ASP A 272 -1.75 9.63 13.09
C ASP A 272 -2.31 8.28 12.62
N LEU A 273 -1.46 7.40 12.07
CA LEU A 273 -1.80 6.09 11.57
C LEU A 273 -1.48 4.93 12.52
N ILE A 274 -0.94 5.18 13.72
CA ILE A 274 -0.54 4.13 14.69
C ILE A 274 -1.64 3.10 14.92
N ASP A 275 -2.87 3.55 15.20
CA ASP A 275 -4.00 2.64 15.44
C ASP A 275 -4.33 1.81 14.19
N SER A 276 -4.21 2.42 13.03
CA SER A 276 -4.48 1.75 11.76
C SER A 276 -3.45 0.68 11.46
N VAL A 277 -2.17 1.00 11.62
CA VAL A 277 -1.06 0.04 11.46
C VAL A 277 -1.19 -1.11 12.45
N THR A 278 -1.55 -0.82 13.72
CA THR A 278 -1.76 -1.85 14.73
C THR A 278 -2.87 -2.83 14.31
N GLN A 279 -3.98 -2.34 13.78
CA GLN A 279 -5.09 -3.19 13.31
C GLN A 279 -4.73 -3.92 12.03
N SER A 280 -4.14 -3.24 11.05
CA SER A 280 -3.66 -3.88 9.82
C SER A 280 -2.64 -4.98 10.10
N SER A 281 -1.75 -4.79 11.08
CA SER A 281 -0.79 -5.82 11.49
C SER A 281 -1.49 -7.07 12.07
N LYS A 282 -2.53 -6.89 12.88
CA LYS A 282 -3.33 -8.02 13.39
C LYS A 282 -4.08 -8.73 12.26
N ILE A 283 -4.60 -7.98 11.30
CA ILE A 283 -5.25 -8.56 10.11
C ILE A 283 -4.23 -9.35 9.28
N ALA A 284 -3.05 -8.80 9.00
CA ALA A 284 -2.00 -9.51 8.28
C ALA A 284 -1.61 -10.83 8.99
N GLN A 285 -1.56 -10.84 10.32
CA GLN A 285 -1.34 -12.07 11.11
C GLN A 285 -2.50 -13.06 10.97
N ALA A 286 -3.75 -12.60 10.99
CA ALA A 286 -4.93 -13.44 10.75
C ALA A 286 -4.92 -14.04 9.33
N LEU A 287 -4.35 -13.33 8.36
CA LEU A 287 -4.10 -13.82 7.01
C LEU A 287 -2.88 -14.75 6.90
N GLY A 288 -2.25 -15.12 8.02
CA GLY A 288 -1.13 -16.05 8.07
C GLY A 288 0.22 -15.47 7.64
N SER A 289 0.38 -14.14 7.68
CA SER A 289 1.62 -13.47 7.31
C SER A 289 2.22 -12.69 8.48
N THR A 290 3.52 -12.44 8.42
CA THR A 290 4.19 -11.52 9.34
C THR A 290 4.06 -10.10 8.80
N PRO A 291 3.46 -9.15 9.55
CA PRO A 291 3.31 -7.78 9.07
C PRO A 291 4.68 -7.13 8.81
N PRO A 292 4.79 -6.12 7.94
CA PRO A 292 6.04 -5.43 7.67
C PRO A 292 6.63 -4.78 8.92
N GLY A 293 7.93 -4.47 8.90
CA GLY A 293 8.53 -3.55 9.86
C GLY A 293 7.92 -2.17 9.65
N TRP A 294 7.48 -1.52 10.75
CA TRP A 294 6.85 -0.20 10.67
C TRP A 294 7.32 0.68 11.84
N PRO A 295 8.21 1.61 11.59
CA PRO A 295 8.50 2.66 12.55
C PRO A 295 7.40 3.72 12.51
N VAL A 296 7.07 4.25 13.65
CA VAL A 296 6.21 5.42 13.79
C VAL A 296 7.10 6.64 13.97
N LEU A 297 6.97 7.61 13.10
CA LEU A 297 7.69 8.88 13.17
C LEU A 297 6.92 9.96 13.91
#